data_ee3cdd65cff13dac21dcf10d3167d726
#
_entry.id   ee3cdd65cff13dac21dcf10d3167d726
#
_cell.length_a   1.000
_cell.length_b   1.000
_cell.length_c   1.000
_cell.angle_alpha   90.00
_cell.angle_beta   90.00
_cell.angle_gamma   90.00
#
_symmetry.space_group_name_H-M   'P 1'
#
loop_
_entity.id
_entity.type
_entity.pdbx_description
1 polymer ?
#
loop_
_entity_poly.entity_id
_entity_poly.type
_entity_poly.pdbx_seq_one_letter_code
_entity_poly.pdbx_strand_id
1 'polypeptide(L)'
;MATSFIFVAKVQPIAFAENSQKPILEVRNLSLFYKKKLVLDDLNLSAAPGEIIGIIGHNGAGKSTFSRTLCGLHINCTGQILWDGKELNAKSRLKHSYMVMQDVSYQLFADTLEKECVFGIKHPDLDAAKQAMERLGIYEYRTHHPNTLSGGQKQRAAVAVSMVCRKDVLIFDEPTSGLDYDSMIQVAGLFQTLSKMGKVIFVVTHDYEFLAAACTRVIHLDNGKQQEDYLLSPDNLHRLRDFFLRSERR
;
A
#
# COMPACT_ATOMS: atom_id res chain seq x y z
N MET A 1 -7.12 -23.18 19.12
CA MET A 1 -6.40 -21.96 18.74
C MET A 1 -4.93 -22.22 18.37
N ALA A 2 -4.61 -23.31 17.67
CA ALA A 2 -3.23 -23.65 17.29
C ALA A 2 -3.11 -23.99 15.79
N THR A 3 -4.12 -23.64 14.99
CA THR A 3 -4.24 -24.13 13.60
C THR A 3 -3.77 -23.13 12.53
N SER A 4 -3.54 -21.86 12.87
CA SER A 4 -3.10 -20.84 11.90
C SER A 4 -1.60 -20.86 11.56
N PHE A 5 -0.75 -21.41 12.42
CA PHE A 5 0.71 -21.31 12.23
C PHE A 5 1.35 -22.42 11.37
N ILE A 6 0.60 -23.44 10.97
CA ILE A 6 1.15 -24.57 10.18
C ILE A 6 1.26 -24.24 8.68
N PHE A 7 0.62 -23.17 8.21
CA PHE A 7 0.62 -22.80 6.77
C PHE A 7 1.80 -21.93 6.32
N VAL A 8 2.62 -21.41 7.23
CA VAL A 8 3.78 -20.55 6.93
C VAL A 8 4.85 -21.21 6.02
N ALA A 9 4.83 -22.54 5.88
CA ALA A 9 5.81 -23.27 5.09
C ALA A 9 5.58 -23.23 3.55
N LYS A 10 4.50 -22.61 3.06
CA LYS A 10 4.17 -22.60 1.61
C LYS A 10 4.34 -21.25 0.92
N VAL A 11 4.52 -20.16 1.67
CA VAL A 11 4.80 -18.86 1.05
C VAL A 11 6.29 -18.84 0.72
N GLN A 12 6.65 -19.10 -0.53
CA GLN A 12 7.99 -18.80 -1.00
C GLN A 12 8.13 -17.28 -1.04
N PRO A 13 9.04 -16.69 -0.25
CA PRO A 13 9.31 -15.27 -0.35
C PRO A 13 9.66 -14.93 -1.78
N ILE A 14 9.18 -13.81 -2.25
CA ILE A 14 9.57 -13.26 -3.55
C ILE A 14 11.10 -13.23 -3.62
N ALA A 15 11.67 -13.56 -4.77
CA ALA A 15 13.10 -13.41 -4.99
C ALA A 15 13.48 -11.96 -4.65
N PHE A 16 14.18 -11.80 -3.52
CA PHE A 16 14.69 -10.52 -3.06
C PHE A 16 15.77 -10.07 -4.04
N ALA A 17 15.40 -9.24 -5.01
CA ALA A 17 16.39 -8.50 -5.76
C ALA A 17 17.02 -7.52 -4.76
N GLU A 18 18.32 -7.61 -4.56
CA GLU A 18 19.07 -6.51 -3.97
C GLU A 18 18.77 -5.28 -4.82
N ASN A 19 17.90 -4.41 -4.30
CA ASN A 19 17.52 -3.22 -5.03
C ASN A 19 18.66 -2.20 -4.88
N SER A 20 19.69 -2.34 -5.71
CA SER A 20 20.81 -1.40 -5.80
C SER A 20 20.42 -0.08 -6.51
N GLN A 21 19.13 0.11 -6.79
CA GLN A 21 18.66 1.31 -7.47
C GLN A 21 18.69 2.52 -6.53
N LYS A 22 19.05 3.67 -7.10
CA LYS A 22 19.01 4.94 -6.39
C LYS A 22 17.58 5.24 -5.90
N PRO A 23 17.40 5.65 -4.64
CA PRO A 23 16.11 6.10 -4.16
C PRO A 23 15.52 7.20 -5.04
N ILE A 24 14.23 7.08 -5.34
CA ILE A 24 13.48 8.07 -6.11
C ILE A 24 12.53 8.88 -5.23
N LEU A 25 12.03 8.27 -4.15
CA LEU A 25 11.22 8.94 -3.11
C LEU A 25 12.09 9.08 -1.87
N GLU A 26 12.10 10.27 -1.30
CA GLU A 26 12.77 10.56 -0.03
C GLU A 26 11.84 11.33 0.90
N VAL A 27 11.82 10.94 2.17
CA VAL A 27 11.13 11.64 3.26
C VAL A 27 12.19 12.05 4.26
N ARG A 28 12.28 13.34 4.56
CA ARG A 28 13.31 13.91 5.43
C ARG A 28 12.67 14.72 6.56
N ASN A 29 12.97 14.35 7.80
CA ASN A 29 12.55 15.01 9.04
C ASN A 29 11.04 15.31 9.07
N LEU A 30 10.22 14.35 8.57
CA LEU A 30 8.78 14.52 8.46
C LEU A 30 8.14 14.46 9.84
N SER A 31 7.53 15.57 10.26
CA SER A 31 6.74 15.64 11.49
C SER A 31 5.36 16.22 11.22
N LEU A 32 4.36 15.75 11.96
CA LEU A 32 2.99 16.21 11.81
C LEU A 32 2.30 16.35 13.16
N PHE A 33 1.69 17.51 13.36
CA PHE A 33 0.83 17.79 14.51
C PHE A 33 -0.64 17.74 14.10
N TYR A 34 -1.43 17.00 14.85
CA TYR A 34 -2.89 17.10 14.79
C TYR A 34 -3.36 17.91 15.98
N LYS A 35 -3.82 19.14 15.72
CA LYS A 35 -4.00 20.16 16.74
C LYS A 35 -2.69 20.40 17.51
N LYS A 36 -2.63 20.05 18.80
CA LYS A 36 -1.43 20.18 19.66
C LYS A 36 -0.69 18.84 19.89
N LYS A 37 -1.23 17.73 19.37
CA LYS A 37 -0.63 16.39 19.55
C LYS A 37 0.32 16.10 18.40
N LEU A 38 1.57 15.81 18.71
CA LEU A 38 2.54 15.27 17.77
C LEU A 38 2.12 13.85 17.42
N VAL A 39 1.92 13.58 16.12
CA VAL A 39 1.44 12.28 15.61
C VAL A 39 2.50 11.57 14.78
N LEU A 40 3.30 12.34 14.04
CA LEU A 40 4.52 11.86 13.38
C LEU A 40 5.68 12.70 13.88
N ASP A 41 6.78 12.05 14.21
CA ASP A 41 7.94 12.67 14.85
C ASP A 41 9.23 12.25 14.12
N ASP A 42 9.77 13.18 13.35
CA ASP A 42 11.07 13.08 12.67
C ASP A 42 11.26 11.80 11.82
N LEU A 43 10.25 11.48 10.98
CA LEU A 43 10.35 10.33 10.10
C LEU A 43 11.33 10.59 8.96
N ASN A 44 12.24 9.64 8.76
CA ASN A 44 13.24 9.67 7.71
C ASN A 44 13.26 8.34 6.99
N LEU A 45 12.91 8.32 5.69
CA LEU A 45 12.95 7.12 4.88
C LEU A 45 13.19 7.46 3.41
N SER A 46 13.62 6.47 2.65
CA SER A 46 13.73 6.56 1.21
C SER A 46 13.14 5.32 0.56
N ALA A 47 12.71 5.43 -0.68
CA ALA A 47 12.23 4.30 -1.44
C ALA A 47 12.74 4.34 -2.89
N ALA A 48 13.15 3.18 -3.39
CA ALA A 48 13.59 2.98 -4.75
C ALA A 48 12.42 2.52 -5.65
N PRO A 49 12.49 2.72 -6.98
CA PRO A 49 11.52 2.17 -7.90
C PRO A 49 11.36 0.66 -7.71
N GLY A 50 10.11 0.20 -7.66
CA GLY A 50 9.80 -1.21 -7.52
C GLY A 50 9.80 -1.75 -6.09
N GLU A 51 10.09 -0.94 -5.07
CA GLU A 51 9.96 -1.38 -3.68
C GLU A 51 8.49 -1.54 -3.26
N ILE A 52 8.21 -2.63 -2.54
CA ILE A 52 6.95 -2.86 -1.85
C ILE A 52 7.25 -2.83 -0.34
N ILE A 53 6.80 -1.76 0.31
CA ILE A 53 7.17 -1.43 1.68
C ILE A 53 5.97 -1.66 2.60
N GLY A 54 6.06 -2.65 3.48
CA GLY A 54 5.08 -2.87 4.53
C GLY A 54 5.27 -1.87 5.68
N ILE A 55 4.19 -1.21 6.08
CA ILE A 55 4.16 -0.33 7.25
C ILE A 55 3.43 -1.06 8.38
N ILE A 56 4.15 -1.45 9.41
CA ILE A 56 3.61 -2.13 10.59
C ILE A 56 3.67 -1.24 11.83
N GLY A 57 2.89 -1.58 12.84
CA GLY A 57 2.84 -0.84 14.11
C GLY A 57 1.48 -0.99 14.79
N HIS A 58 1.41 -0.69 16.07
CA HIS A 58 0.16 -0.76 16.83
C HIS A 58 -0.88 0.26 16.35
N ASN A 59 -2.14 0.10 16.80
CA ASN A 59 -3.19 1.08 16.55
C ASN A 59 -2.79 2.42 17.21
N GLY A 60 -2.89 3.50 16.44
CA GLY A 60 -2.44 4.82 16.87
C GLY A 60 -0.95 5.10 16.67
N ALA A 61 -0.16 4.18 16.11
CA ALA A 61 1.27 4.37 15.83
C ALA A 61 1.58 5.45 14.77
N GLY A 62 0.57 5.94 14.05
CA GLY A 62 0.74 6.96 13.02
C GLY A 62 0.69 6.45 11.58
N LYS A 63 0.47 5.15 11.34
CA LYS A 63 0.50 4.53 10.00
C LYS A 63 -0.41 5.22 8.98
N SER A 64 -1.71 5.33 9.25
CA SER A 64 -2.67 5.98 8.35
C SER A 64 -2.41 7.49 8.22
N THR A 65 -1.87 8.13 9.28
CA THR A 65 -1.46 9.53 9.22
C THR A 65 -0.27 9.71 8.27
N PHE A 66 0.73 8.84 8.35
CA PHE A 66 1.86 8.84 7.44
C PHE A 66 1.39 8.62 6.00
N SER A 67 0.56 7.60 5.75
CA SER A 67 -0.01 7.29 4.43
C SER A 67 -0.74 8.49 3.81
N ARG A 68 -1.61 9.13 4.58
CA ARG A 68 -2.35 10.33 4.14
C ARG A 68 -1.42 11.54 3.92
N THR A 69 -0.38 11.69 4.73
CA THR A 69 0.62 12.75 4.55
C THR A 69 1.42 12.53 3.28
N LEU A 70 1.83 11.30 3.02
CA LEU A 70 2.56 10.93 1.81
C LEU A 70 1.73 11.20 0.54
N CYS A 71 0.43 10.93 0.57
CA CYS A 71 -0.51 11.27 -0.50
C CYS A 71 -0.78 12.77 -0.65
N GLY A 72 -0.40 13.61 0.31
CA GLY A 72 -0.73 15.04 0.29
C GLY A 72 -2.14 15.36 0.81
N LEU A 73 -2.81 14.43 1.48
CA LEU A 73 -4.12 14.64 2.11
C LEU A 73 -3.98 15.39 3.45
N HIS A 74 -2.83 15.28 4.13
CA HIS A 74 -2.45 16.14 5.25
C HIS A 74 -1.43 17.17 4.77
N ILE A 75 -1.81 18.45 4.89
CA ILE A 75 -1.01 19.58 4.39
C ILE A 75 -0.12 20.22 5.47
N ASN A 76 -0.50 20.09 6.73
CA ASN A 76 0.19 20.74 7.87
C ASN A 76 1.26 19.80 8.45
N CYS A 77 2.27 19.48 7.66
CA CYS A 77 3.45 18.74 8.08
C CYS A 77 4.69 19.61 7.92
N THR A 78 5.72 19.36 8.71
CA THR A 78 7.08 19.89 8.55
C THR A 78 7.99 18.83 7.96
N GLY A 79 9.21 19.22 7.57
CA GLY A 79 10.11 18.32 6.83
C GLY A 79 9.85 18.35 5.33
N GLN A 80 10.46 17.43 4.60
CA GLN A 80 10.45 17.42 3.15
C GLN A 80 10.06 16.04 2.62
N ILE A 81 9.29 16.03 1.54
CA ILE A 81 9.02 14.83 0.73
C ILE A 81 9.49 15.14 -0.69
N LEU A 82 10.47 14.39 -1.18
CA LEU A 82 11.10 14.61 -2.46
C LEU A 82 10.81 13.44 -3.42
N TRP A 83 10.64 13.75 -4.68
CA TRP A 83 10.57 12.80 -5.78
C TRP A 83 11.65 13.16 -6.80
N ASP A 84 12.54 12.22 -7.08
CA ASP A 84 13.71 12.44 -7.95
C ASP A 84 14.47 13.73 -7.59
N GLY A 85 14.72 13.91 -6.29
CA GLY A 85 15.42 15.06 -5.71
C GLY A 85 14.63 16.37 -5.69
N LYS A 86 13.39 16.41 -6.21
CA LYS A 86 12.53 17.60 -6.23
C LYS A 86 11.50 17.54 -5.10
N GLU A 87 11.44 18.61 -4.31
CA GLU A 87 10.47 18.69 -3.21
C GLU A 87 9.03 18.77 -3.74
N LEU A 88 8.17 17.94 -3.16
CA LEU A 88 6.75 17.86 -3.49
C LEU A 88 5.91 18.58 -2.42
N ASN A 89 5.22 19.64 -2.81
CA ASN A 89 4.13 20.19 -2.00
C ASN A 89 2.91 19.24 -2.00
N ALA A 90 1.91 19.49 -1.15
CA ALA A 90 0.74 18.62 -1.02
C ALA A 90 0.01 18.38 -2.36
N LYS A 91 -0.17 19.41 -3.19
CA LYS A 91 -0.81 19.30 -4.50
C LYS A 91 0.00 18.43 -5.48
N SER A 92 1.31 18.51 -5.43
CA SER A 92 2.21 17.68 -6.24
C SER A 92 2.18 16.23 -5.77
N ARG A 93 2.16 15.98 -4.44
CA ARG A 93 2.02 14.64 -3.87
C ARG A 93 0.72 13.95 -4.35
N LEU A 94 -0.43 14.65 -4.34
CA LEU A 94 -1.69 14.16 -4.90
C LEU A 94 -1.60 13.79 -6.39
N LYS A 95 -0.74 14.46 -7.15
CA LYS A 95 -0.53 14.11 -8.57
C LYS A 95 0.33 12.86 -8.75
N HIS A 96 1.31 12.64 -7.87
CA HIS A 96 2.22 11.50 -7.92
C HIS A 96 1.70 10.24 -7.24
N SER A 97 0.74 10.36 -6.33
CA SER A 97 0.28 9.26 -5.50
C SER A 97 -1.19 8.90 -5.70
N TYR A 98 -1.53 7.66 -5.40
CA TYR A 98 -2.88 7.15 -5.26
C TYR A 98 -2.98 6.32 -3.99
N MET A 99 -4.04 6.51 -3.22
CA MET A 99 -4.28 5.76 -1.99
C MET A 99 -5.55 4.94 -2.11
N VAL A 100 -5.44 3.65 -1.86
CA VAL A 100 -6.59 2.76 -1.62
C VAL A 100 -6.84 2.76 -0.13
N MET A 101 -8.02 3.22 0.27
CA MET A 101 -8.42 3.35 1.69
C MET A 101 -8.95 2.02 2.20
N GLN A 102 -8.91 1.81 3.52
CA GLN A 102 -9.46 0.63 4.19
C GLN A 102 -10.93 0.41 3.85
N ASP A 103 -11.75 1.45 3.90
CA ASP A 103 -13.13 1.38 3.40
C ASP A 103 -13.20 1.96 1.98
N VAL A 104 -13.09 1.08 1.02
CA VAL A 104 -13.11 1.41 -0.41
C VAL A 104 -14.46 1.94 -0.89
N SER A 105 -15.54 1.77 -0.11
CA SER A 105 -16.88 2.27 -0.49
C SER A 105 -16.90 3.79 -0.59
N TYR A 106 -16.02 4.48 0.11
CA TYR A 106 -15.87 5.94 0.04
C TYR A 106 -15.02 6.43 -1.15
N GLN A 107 -14.51 5.53 -1.98
CA GLN A 107 -13.64 5.88 -3.11
C GLN A 107 -14.22 5.56 -4.48
N LEU A 108 -15.29 4.79 -4.54
CA LEU A 108 -15.87 4.30 -5.77
C LEU A 108 -17.18 5.05 -6.04
N PHE A 109 -17.18 5.98 -7.00
CA PHE A 109 -18.28 6.94 -7.21
C PHE A 109 -18.92 6.87 -8.58
N ALA A 110 -18.23 6.27 -9.58
CA ALA A 110 -18.74 6.28 -10.96
C ALA A 110 -19.99 5.39 -11.12
N ASP A 111 -20.78 5.65 -12.18
CA ASP A 111 -21.99 4.88 -12.47
C ASP A 111 -21.70 3.40 -12.76
N THR A 112 -20.50 3.10 -13.28
CA THR A 112 -20.08 1.73 -13.59
C THR A 112 -18.62 1.50 -13.19
N LEU A 113 -18.27 0.23 -12.91
CA LEU A 113 -16.91 -0.16 -12.57
C LEU A 113 -15.91 0.21 -13.69
N GLU A 114 -16.29 0.06 -14.96
CA GLU A 114 -15.44 0.43 -16.09
C GLU A 114 -15.12 1.92 -16.10
N LYS A 115 -16.13 2.78 -15.86
CA LYS A 115 -15.93 4.22 -15.72
C LYS A 115 -15.07 4.55 -14.49
N GLU A 116 -15.25 3.83 -13.39
CA GLU A 116 -14.43 4.03 -12.19
C GLU A 116 -12.95 3.79 -12.45
N CYS A 117 -12.60 2.72 -13.17
CA CYS A 117 -11.21 2.40 -13.50
C CYS A 117 -10.49 3.49 -14.28
N VAL A 118 -11.21 4.33 -14.99
CA VAL A 118 -10.64 5.42 -15.82
C VAL A 118 -11.02 6.81 -15.32
N PHE A 119 -11.64 6.89 -14.16
CA PHE A 119 -12.13 8.15 -13.61
C PHE A 119 -11.01 9.18 -13.45
N GLY A 120 -11.21 10.38 -13.96
CA GLY A 120 -10.24 11.48 -13.89
C GLY A 120 -9.02 11.36 -14.80
N ILE A 121 -8.94 10.34 -15.66
CA ILE A 121 -7.85 10.17 -16.65
C ILE A 121 -8.24 10.83 -17.97
N LYS A 122 -7.45 11.82 -18.41
CA LYS A 122 -7.73 12.58 -19.64
C LYS A 122 -7.74 11.74 -20.93
N HIS A 123 -6.81 10.78 -21.00
CA HIS A 123 -6.66 9.86 -22.14
C HIS A 123 -6.54 8.45 -21.58
N PRO A 124 -7.68 7.82 -21.22
CA PRO A 124 -7.67 6.52 -20.59
C PRO A 124 -7.25 5.42 -21.56
N ASP A 125 -6.50 4.47 -21.06
CA ASP A 125 -6.20 3.22 -21.72
C ASP A 125 -7.28 2.21 -21.33
N LEU A 126 -8.27 2.03 -22.18
CA LEU A 126 -9.41 1.14 -21.93
C LEU A 126 -8.99 -0.33 -21.94
N ASP A 127 -7.97 -0.69 -22.73
CA ASP A 127 -7.44 -2.05 -22.75
C ASP A 127 -6.70 -2.37 -21.46
N ALA A 128 -5.93 -1.43 -20.92
CA ALA A 128 -5.30 -1.57 -19.60
C ALA A 128 -6.36 -1.71 -18.49
N ALA A 129 -7.44 -0.94 -18.55
CA ALA A 129 -8.55 -1.03 -17.59
C ALA A 129 -9.25 -2.39 -17.68
N LYS A 130 -9.52 -2.88 -18.89
CA LYS A 130 -10.07 -4.21 -19.13
C LYS A 130 -9.16 -5.30 -18.56
N GLN A 131 -7.88 -5.28 -18.92
CA GLN A 131 -6.89 -6.25 -18.42
C GLN A 131 -6.76 -6.25 -16.89
N ALA A 132 -6.81 -5.08 -16.26
CA ALA A 132 -6.80 -4.97 -14.81
C ALA A 132 -8.01 -5.66 -14.18
N MET A 133 -9.21 -5.41 -14.73
CA MET A 133 -10.46 -6.05 -14.26
C MET A 133 -10.46 -7.56 -14.51
N GLU A 134 -9.94 -8.04 -15.66
CA GLU A 134 -9.84 -9.47 -15.99
C GLU A 134 -8.91 -10.19 -15.02
N ARG A 135 -7.71 -9.63 -14.76
CA ARG A 135 -6.74 -10.19 -13.81
C ARG A 135 -7.27 -10.31 -12.40
N LEU A 136 -8.19 -9.44 -12.03
CA LEU A 136 -8.82 -9.40 -10.71
C LEU A 136 -10.14 -10.18 -10.64
N GLY A 137 -10.57 -10.82 -11.75
CA GLY A 137 -11.80 -11.60 -11.80
C GLY A 137 -13.05 -10.75 -11.53
N ILE A 138 -13.06 -9.50 -11.98
CA ILE A 138 -14.18 -8.56 -11.80
C ILE A 138 -14.67 -7.96 -13.12
N TYR A 139 -14.17 -8.41 -14.27
CA TYR A 139 -14.55 -7.87 -15.57
C TYR A 139 -16.04 -8.10 -15.90
N GLU A 140 -16.62 -9.20 -15.42
CA GLU A 140 -18.06 -9.46 -15.58
C GLU A 140 -18.96 -8.39 -14.96
N TYR A 141 -18.45 -7.69 -13.93
CA TYR A 141 -19.15 -6.61 -13.22
C TYR A 141 -18.88 -5.21 -13.81
N ARG A 142 -18.20 -5.09 -14.96
CA ARG A 142 -17.75 -3.80 -15.52
C ARG A 142 -18.86 -2.78 -15.73
N THR A 143 -20.09 -3.24 -16.01
CA THR A 143 -21.28 -2.40 -16.20
C THR A 143 -22.09 -2.18 -14.92
N HIS A 144 -21.70 -2.81 -13.81
CA HIS A 144 -22.41 -2.67 -12.54
C HIS A 144 -21.96 -1.39 -11.83
N HIS A 145 -22.87 -0.80 -11.08
CA HIS A 145 -22.53 0.30 -10.18
C HIS A 145 -21.67 -0.24 -9.02
N PRO A 146 -20.53 0.40 -8.69
CA PRO A 146 -19.60 -0.10 -7.67
C PRO A 146 -20.27 -0.40 -6.30
N ASN A 147 -21.29 0.35 -5.93
CA ASN A 147 -22.00 0.11 -4.67
C ASN A 147 -22.74 -1.23 -4.60
N THR A 148 -23.06 -1.85 -5.74
CA THR A 148 -23.72 -3.17 -5.80
C THR A 148 -22.77 -4.34 -5.63
N LEU A 149 -21.47 -4.08 -5.67
CA LEU A 149 -20.40 -5.08 -5.51
C LEU A 149 -20.30 -5.54 -4.05
N SER A 150 -19.91 -6.80 -3.84
CA SER A 150 -19.52 -7.30 -2.52
C SER A 150 -18.27 -6.59 -2.00
N GLY A 151 -17.97 -6.70 -0.69
CA GLY A 151 -16.78 -6.09 -0.09
C GLY A 151 -15.49 -6.50 -0.80
N GLY A 152 -15.29 -7.79 -1.04
CA GLY A 152 -14.11 -8.29 -1.76
C GLY A 152 -14.04 -7.84 -3.23
N GLN A 153 -15.20 -7.74 -3.92
CA GLN A 153 -15.25 -7.18 -5.29
C GLN A 153 -14.89 -5.69 -5.30
N LYS A 154 -15.38 -4.91 -4.33
CA LYS A 154 -15.00 -3.49 -4.16
C LYS A 154 -13.51 -3.33 -3.91
N GLN A 155 -12.93 -4.19 -3.06
CA GLN A 155 -11.49 -4.17 -2.78
C GLN A 155 -10.70 -4.43 -4.07
N ARG A 156 -11.05 -5.47 -4.83
CA ARG A 156 -10.42 -5.74 -6.13
C ARG A 156 -10.64 -4.62 -7.13
N ALA A 157 -11.80 -3.97 -7.12
CA ALA A 157 -12.08 -2.80 -7.95
C ALA A 157 -11.13 -1.64 -7.66
N ALA A 158 -10.90 -1.30 -6.37
CA ALA A 158 -9.97 -0.25 -5.98
C ALA A 158 -8.51 -0.58 -6.37
N VAL A 159 -8.12 -1.85 -6.30
CA VAL A 159 -6.82 -2.29 -6.82
C VAL A 159 -6.75 -2.14 -8.35
N ALA A 160 -7.83 -2.48 -9.10
CA ALA A 160 -7.88 -2.26 -10.55
C ALA A 160 -7.68 -0.78 -10.91
N VAL A 161 -8.37 0.12 -10.21
CA VAL A 161 -8.19 1.58 -10.37
C VAL A 161 -6.74 1.97 -10.15
N SER A 162 -6.07 1.45 -9.11
CA SER A 162 -4.67 1.75 -8.81
C SER A 162 -3.70 1.32 -9.91
N MET A 163 -4.03 0.25 -10.65
CA MET A 163 -3.21 -0.21 -11.79
C MET A 163 -3.28 0.74 -12.99
N VAL A 164 -4.44 1.40 -13.18
CA VAL A 164 -4.72 2.24 -14.35
C VAL A 164 -4.40 3.72 -14.12
N CYS A 165 -4.38 4.16 -12.86
CA CYS A 165 -4.32 5.57 -12.48
C CYS A 165 -3.01 6.31 -12.84
N ARG A 166 -2.01 5.61 -13.43
CA ARG A 166 -0.71 6.18 -13.89
C ARG A 166 0.06 6.94 -12.81
N LYS A 167 -0.12 6.57 -11.53
CA LYS A 167 0.60 7.17 -10.41
C LYS A 167 1.90 6.41 -10.15
N ASP A 168 2.86 7.11 -9.56
CA ASP A 168 4.20 6.57 -9.28
C ASP A 168 4.28 5.94 -7.89
N VAL A 169 3.54 6.51 -6.93
CA VAL A 169 3.46 6.06 -5.55
C VAL A 169 2.05 5.53 -5.29
N LEU A 170 1.96 4.27 -4.90
CA LEU A 170 0.70 3.61 -4.57
C LEU A 170 0.69 3.27 -3.07
N ILE A 171 -0.38 3.62 -2.39
CA ILE A 171 -0.52 3.37 -0.96
C ILE A 171 -1.79 2.58 -0.73
N PHE A 172 -1.69 1.47 0.00
CA PHE A 172 -2.79 0.60 0.30
C PHE A 172 -2.96 0.50 1.81
N ASP A 173 -4.15 0.81 2.30
CA ASP A 173 -4.53 0.68 3.71
C ASP A 173 -5.46 -0.53 3.85
N GLU A 174 -4.96 -1.62 4.46
CA GLU A 174 -5.62 -2.91 4.63
C GLU A 174 -6.17 -3.54 3.33
N PRO A 175 -5.33 -3.75 2.28
CA PRO A 175 -5.80 -4.19 0.95
C PRO A 175 -6.37 -5.60 0.91
N THR A 176 -6.13 -6.42 1.94
CA THR A 176 -6.57 -7.82 2.03
C THR A 176 -7.72 -8.04 3.01
N SER A 177 -8.24 -6.97 3.61
CA SER A 177 -9.33 -7.06 4.58
C SER A 177 -10.57 -7.72 3.96
N GLY A 178 -11.00 -8.83 4.57
CA GLY A 178 -12.17 -9.61 4.11
C GLY A 178 -11.94 -10.46 2.85
N LEU A 179 -10.69 -10.64 2.41
CA LEU A 179 -10.32 -11.58 1.36
C LEU A 179 -10.00 -12.95 1.94
N ASP A 180 -10.32 -13.99 1.17
CA ASP A 180 -9.80 -15.32 1.40
C ASP A 180 -8.32 -15.43 0.99
N TYR A 181 -7.67 -16.54 1.34
CA TYR A 181 -6.25 -16.74 1.09
C TYR A 181 -5.91 -16.67 -0.41
N ASP A 182 -6.70 -17.31 -1.28
CA ASP A 182 -6.43 -17.33 -2.73
C ASP A 182 -6.54 -15.93 -3.33
N SER A 183 -7.54 -15.16 -2.92
CA SER A 183 -7.70 -13.76 -3.32
C SER A 183 -6.56 -12.88 -2.78
N MET A 184 -6.09 -13.12 -1.57
CA MET A 184 -4.93 -12.43 -0.99
C MET A 184 -3.66 -12.67 -1.81
N ILE A 185 -3.38 -13.93 -2.20
CA ILE A 185 -2.24 -14.28 -3.06
C ILE A 185 -2.34 -13.63 -4.44
N GLN A 186 -3.55 -13.55 -5.03
CA GLN A 186 -3.76 -12.83 -6.28
C GLN A 186 -3.39 -11.34 -6.14
N VAL A 187 -3.81 -10.69 -5.07
CA VAL A 187 -3.46 -9.29 -4.79
C VAL A 187 -1.94 -9.14 -4.61
N ALA A 188 -1.28 -10.06 -3.90
CA ALA A 188 0.19 -10.07 -3.77
C ALA A 188 0.88 -10.16 -5.14
N GLY A 189 0.41 -11.02 -6.04
CA GLY A 189 0.93 -11.15 -7.42
C GLY A 189 0.75 -9.87 -8.25
N LEU A 190 -0.34 -9.11 -8.01
CA LEU A 190 -0.54 -7.81 -8.66
C LEU A 190 0.43 -6.75 -8.17
N PHE A 191 0.73 -6.74 -6.88
CA PHE A 191 1.73 -5.83 -6.31
C PHE A 191 3.11 -6.09 -6.90
N GLN A 192 3.46 -7.36 -7.13
CA GLN A 192 4.68 -7.72 -7.86
C GLN A 192 4.68 -7.18 -9.29
N THR A 193 3.53 -7.23 -9.97
CA THR A 193 3.41 -6.66 -11.32
C THR A 193 3.62 -5.14 -11.30
N LEU A 194 3.00 -4.43 -10.36
CA LEU A 194 3.17 -2.99 -10.18
C LEU A 194 4.62 -2.62 -9.80
N SER A 195 5.26 -3.43 -8.95
CA SER A 195 6.67 -3.31 -8.59
C SER A 195 7.57 -3.40 -9.84
N LYS A 196 7.35 -4.40 -10.71
CA LYS A 196 8.09 -4.55 -11.98
C LYS A 196 7.87 -3.38 -12.96
N MET A 197 6.77 -2.65 -12.81
CA MET A 197 6.52 -1.40 -13.55
C MET A 197 7.22 -0.19 -12.93
N GLY A 198 8.06 -0.38 -11.90
CA GLY A 198 8.79 0.67 -11.20
C GLY A 198 7.96 1.49 -10.21
N LYS A 199 6.75 1.04 -9.84
CA LYS A 199 5.94 1.73 -8.85
C LYS A 199 6.53 1.58 -7.45
N VAL A 200 6.50 2.64 -6.64
CA VAL A 200 6.79 2.58 -5.20
C VAL A 200 5.48 2.28 -4.48
N ILE A 201 5.45 1.19 -3.72
CA ILE A 201 4.22 0.71 -3.09
C ILE A 201 4.40 0.71 -1.57
N PHE A 202 3.48 1.37 -0.86
CA PHE A 202 3.36 1.29 0.58
C PHE A 202 2.11 0.51 0.95
N VAL A 203 2.24 -0.40 1.90
CA VAL A 203 1.13 -1.23 2.39
C VAL A 203 1.04 -1.13 3.90
N VAL A 204 -0.09 -0.66 4.38
CA VAL A 204 -0.44 -0.73 5.81
C VAL A 204 -1.32 -1.95 5.99
N THR A 205 -0.90 -2.93 6.76
CA THR A 205 -1.73 -4.11 7.06
C THR A 205 -1.31 -4.80 8.35
N HIS A 206 -2.23 -5.55 8.92
CA HIS A 206 -2.00 -6.46 10.04
C HIS A 206 -1.92 -7.93 9.58
N ASP A 207 -1.91 -8.18 8.28
CA ASP A 207 -1.82 -9.51 7.70
C ASP A 207 -0.35 -9.91 7.51
N TYR A 208 0.15 -10.78 8.41
CA TYR A 208 1.50 -11.31 8.35
C TYR A 208 1.78 -12.05 7.05
N GLU A 209 0.82 -12.88 6.60
CA GLU A 209 0.98 -13.73 5.41
C GLU A 209 1.10 -12.88 4.15
N PHE A 210 0.28 -11.83 4.06
CA PHE A 210 0.37 -10.88 2.96
C PHE A 210 1.71 -10.11 2.94
N LEU A 211 2.15 -9.62 4.11
CA LEU A 211 3.45 -8.93 4.20
C LEU A 211 4.60 -9.84 3.76
N ALA A 212 4.59 -11.09 4.24
CA ALA A 212 5.63 -12.07 3.88
C ALA A 212 5.58 -12.45 2.39
N ALA A 213 4.39 -12.45 1.76
CA ALA A 213 4.19 -12.80 0.36
C ALA A 213 4.45 -11.67 -0.61
N ALA A 214 4.19 -10.41 -0.22
CA ALA A 214 4.16 -9.27 -1.11
C ALA A 214 5.31 -8.28 -0.88
N CYS A 215 5.71 -8.03 0.37
CA CYS A 215 6.61 -6.94 0.70
C CYS A 215 8.08 -7.32 0.52
N THR A 216 8.89 -6.34 0.08
CA THR A 216 10.35 -6.45 -0.04
C THR A 216 11.07 -5.81 1.15
N ARG A 217 10.38 -4.94 1.89
CA ARG A 217 10.91 -4.18 3.02
C ARG A 217 9.82 -3.90 4.03
N VAL A 218 10.18 -3.76 5.29
CA VAL A 218 9.26 -3.42 6.37
C VAL A 218 9.77 -2.23 7.15
N ILE A 219 8.87 -1.28 7.42
CA ILE A 219 9.08 -0.16 8.32
C ILE A 219 8.13 -0.33 9.50
N HIS A 220 8.69 -0.37 10.69
CA HIS A 220 7.93 -0.40 11.94
C HIS A 220 7.78 0.99 12.50
N LEU A 221 6.53 1.44 12.64
CA LEU A 221 6.19 2.70 13.31
C LEU A 221 5.64 2.42 14.72
N ASP A 222 6.10 3.17 15.69
CA ASP A 222 5.52 3.19 17.04
C ASP A 222 5.55 4.61 17.60
N ASN A 223 4.42 5.05 18.19
CA ASN A 223 4.27 6.40 18.75
C ASN A 223 4.72 7.53 17.81
N GLY A 224 4.44 7.38 16.51
CA GLY A 224 4.78 8.36 15.48
C GLY A 224 6.23 8.33 15.02
N LYS A 225 7.07 7.44 15.54
CA LYS A 225 8.49 7.30 15.21
C LYS A 225 8.78 6.03 14.44
N GLN A 226 9.78 6.08 13.59
CA GLN A 226 10.33 4.90 12.94
C GLN A 226 11.23 4.16 13.94
N GLN A 227 10.85 2.92 14.29
CA GLN A 227 11.59 2.07 15.20
C GLN A 227 12.56 1.16 14.47
N GLU A 228 12.08 0.57 13.39
CA GLU A 228 12.85 -0.35 12.56
C GLU A 228 12.57 -0.10 11.08
N ASP A 229 13.58 -0.43 10.26
CA ASP A 229 13.53 -0.38 8.82
C ASP A 229 14.48 -1.44 8.27
N TYR A 230 13.95 -2.45 7.59
CA TYR A 230 14.76 -3.58 7.13
C TYR A 230 14.18 -4.22 5.87
N LEU A 231 15.06 -4.70 5.01
CA LEU A 231 14.68 -5.54 3.88
C LEU A 231 14.16 -6.87 4.40
N LEU A 232 13.05 -7.35 3.86
CA LEU A 232 12.58 -8.70 4.15
C LEU A 232 13.44 -9.71 3.40
N SER A 233 13.91 -10.73 4.11
CA SER A 233 14.63 -11.87 3.57
C SER A 233 14.25 -13.13 4.33
N PRO A 234 14.52 -14.34 3.80
CA PRO A 234 14.31 -15.57 4.54
C PRO A 234 14.99 -15.56 5.93
N ASP A 235 16.17 -14.96 6.00
CA ASP A 235 16.98 -14.93 7.24
C ASP A 235 16.39 -14.02 8.31
N ASN A 236 15.62 -12.97 7.94
CA ASN A 236 15.09 -12.01 8.89
C ASN A 236 13.54 -12.00 8.99
N LEU A 237 12.86 -12.91 8.31
CA LEU A 237 11.40 -13.05 8.38
C LEU A 237 10.90 -13.31 9.81
N HIS A 238 11.76 -13.88 10.68
CA HIS A 238 11.48 -14.07 12.09
C HIS A 238 11.20 -12.75 12.82
N ARG A 239 11.82 -11.63 12.43
CA ARG A 239 11.57 -10.30 13.03
C ARG A 239 10.13 -9.86 12.83
N LEU A 240 9.60 -10.04 11.61
CA LEU A 240 8.21 -9.76 11.30
C LEU A 240 7.28 -10.65 12.12
N ARG A 241 7.55 -11.95 12.19
CA ARG A 241 6.78 -12.91 13.00
C ARG A 241 6.77 -12.52 14.47
N ASP A 242 7.93 -12.18 15.04
CA ASP A 242 8.06 -11.84 16.44
C ASP A 242 7.30 -10.56 16.81
N PHE A 243 7.21 -9.59 15.88
CA PHE A 243 6.37 -8.40 16.04
C PHE A 243 4.89 -8.82 16.20
N PHE A 244 4.35 -9.66 15.33
CA PHE A 244 2.96 -10.09 15.38
C PHE A 244 2.65 -10.93 16.63
N LEU A 245 3.52 -11.85 17.00
CA LEU A 245 3.36 -12.65 18.23
C LEU A 245 3.34 -11.82 19.52
N ARG A 246 4.10 -10.73 19.56
CA ARG A 246 4.09 -9.80 20.71
C ARG A 246 2.85 -8.92 20.73
N SER A 247 2.30 -8.56 19.55
CA SER A 247 1.09 -7.74 19.43
C SER A 247 -0.18 -8.49 19.89
N GLU A 248 -0.25 -9.81 19.70
CA GLU A 248 -1.38 -10.65 20.14
C GLU A 248 -1.45 -10.85 21.66
N ARG A 249 -0.37 -10.56 22.37
CA ARG A 249 -0.28 -10.74 23.84
C ARG A 249 -0.65 -9.47 24.64
N ARG A 250 -0.94 -8.38 23.96
CA ARG A 250 -1.36 -7.11 24.57
C ARG A 250 -2.84 -6.84 24.32
#